data_3fc0a8fe870e99184858d48926809070
#
_entry.id   3fc0a8fe870e99184858d48926809070
#
_cell.length_a   1.000
_cell.length_b   1.000
_cell.length_c   1.000
_cell.angle_alpha   90.00
_cell.angle_beta   90.00
_cell.angle_gamma   90.00
#
_symmetry.space_group_name_H-M   'P 1'
#
loop_
_entity.id
_entity.type
_entity.pdbx_description
1 polymer ?
#
loop_
_entity_poly.entity_id
_entity_poly.type
_entity_poly.pdbx_seq_one_letter_code
_entity_poly.pdbx_strand_id
1 'polypeptide(L)'
;MKFKNLLFLIPICLVWSCAKKGCTDPTAHNFDPGATKDDGSCFYGLNASAATFTFQPSPDNENIIIFTADNPTMECSWDFGNGTSGSGVTDTAKYPFAGSFDVTLSVFNSEGNAQNTQSITIDSNDISLFDNPLHLLLTGGINGPGYRTWHIDSACATNFGVGPPDGNTPDWWSSPANGKPGCGLYDDRYTFHLVGYEYDQVTNGDIYIHNALAGQFPGSFENLYDYTAPFDDQLDESWDLTQDSMLSFSNLASIGFYTGVNEYKVELLNDTAMWLKYGHSDGQTNWYLRLVPEGFVTTCP
;
A
#
# COMPACT_ATOMS: atom_id res chain seq x y z
N MET A 1 12.95 85.07 -63.13
CA MET A 1 12.42 83.88 -62.38
C MET A 1 13.57 83.27 -61.60
N LYS A 2 13.54 83.42 -60.30
CA LYS A 2 14.59 82.93 -59.40
C LYS A 2 14.06 81.61 -58.74
N PHE A 3 14.69 80.49 -59.08
CA PHE A 3 14.39 79.18 -58.38
C PHE A 3 15.13 79.18 -57.05
N LYS A 4 14.38 79.00 -55.98
CA LYS A 4 14.88 78.79 -54.61
C LYS A 4 15.01 77.26 -54.42
N ASN A 5 16.25 76.81 -54.27
CA ASN A 5 16.53 75.43 -53.84
C ASN A 5 16.22 75.23 -52.39
N LEU A 6 15.21 74.44 -52.05
CA LEU A 6 14.84 74.06 -50.70
C LEU A 6 15.63 72.73 -50.34
N LEU A 7 16.62 72.92 -49.47
CA LEU A 7 17.42 71.76 -48.95
C LEU A 7 16.58 71.07 -47.85
N PHE A 8 16.10 69.88 -48.09
CA PHE A 8 15.43 69.01 -47.07
C PHE A 8 16.51 68.36 -46.21
N LEU A 9 16.70 68.85 -44.97
CA LEU A 9 17.46 68.15 -43.92
C LEU A 9 16.63 67.00 -43.40
N ILE A 10 17.00 65.71 -43.70
CA ILE A 10 16.45 64.52 -43.11
C ILE A 10 17.14 64.32 -41.73
N PRO A 11 16.40 64.32 -40.59
CA PRO A 11 17.03 64.00 -39.31
C PRO A 11 17.35 62.50 -39.27
N ILE A 12 18.63 62.19 -39.18
CA ILE A 12 19.09 60.81 -38.87
C ILE A 12 18.77 60.54 -37.40
N CYS A 13 17.65 59.85 -37.13
CA CYS A 13 17.37 59.25 -35.81
C CYS A 13 18.37 58.14 -35.56
N LEU A 14 19.41 58.41 -34.79
CA LEU A 14 20.27 57.40 -34.18
C LEU A 14 19.43 56.63 -33.17
N VAL A 15 18.81 55.51 -33.60
CA VAL A 15 18.22 54.51 -32.68
C VAL A 15 19.38 53.79 -31.97
N TRP A 16 19.68 54.25 -30.77
CA TRP A 16 20.47 53.48 -29.84
C TRP A 16 19.66 52.22 -29.49
N SER A 17 19.91 51.13 -30.22
CA SER A 17 19.44 49.81 -29.77
C SER A 17 20.17 49.47 -28.48
N CYS A 18 19.51 49.67 -27.34
CA CYS A 18 19.98 49.09 -26.10
C CYS A 18 19.95 47.56 -26.26
N ALA A 19 21.11 46.94 -26.32
CA ALA A 19 21.18 45.45 -26.30
C ALA A 19 20.49 44.94 -25.03
N LYS A 20 19.41 44.21 -25.21
CA LYS A 20 18.74 43.52 -24.07
C LYS A 20 19.69 42.44 -23.59
N LYS A 21 20.07 42.52 -22.32
CA LYS A 21 20.92 41.50 -21.67
C LYS A 21 20.03 40.40 -21.06
N GLY A 22 20.50 39.17 -21.11
CA GLY A 22 19.85 37.96 -20.59
C GLY A 22 20.54 36.72 -21.12
N CYS A 23 20.07 35.55 -20.72
CA CYS A 23 20.57 34.28 -21.21
C CYS A 23 20.21 34.09 -22.70
N THR A 24 21.22 33.88 -23.56
CA THR A 24 21.06 33.67 -25.00
C THR A 24 21.16 32.21 -25.43
N ASP A 25 21.39 31.29 -24.53
CA ASP A 25 21.49 29.85 -24.84
C ASP A 25 20.09 29.20 -24.79
N PRO A 26 19.60 28.66 -25.95
CA PRO A 26 18.29 28.01 -26.03
C PRO A 26 18.16 26.76 -25.15
N THR A 27 19.26 26.18 -24.66
CA THR A 27 19.28 25.00 -23.81
C THR A 27 19.14 25.33 -22.33
N ALA A 28 19.30 26.62 -21.97
CA ALA A 28 19.15 27.09 -20.58
C ALA A 28 17.68 27.22 -20.20
N HIS A 29 17.36 26.92 -18.94
CA HIS A 29 16.01 27.03 -18.37
C HIS A 29 15.46 28.46 -18.38
N ASN A 30 16.34 29.46 -18.26
CA ASN A 30 16.01 30.87 -18.28
C ASN A 30 16.37 31.56 -19.60
N PHE A 31 16.36 30.81 -20.73
CA PHE A 31 16.54 31.38 -22.05
C PHE A 31 15.57 32.52 -22.32
N ASP A 32 16.12 33.69 -22.70
CA ASP A 32 15.34 34.84 -23.13
C ASP A 32 15.50 35.03 -24.66
N PRO A 33 14.50 34.65 -25.46
CA PRO A 33 14.59 34.79 -26.92
C PRO A 33 14.69 36.26 -27.39
N GLY A 34 14.43 37.22 -26.48
CA GLY A 34 14.62 38.63 -26.77
C GLY A 34 15.97 39.19 -26.35
N ALA A 35 16.81 38.42 -25.64
CA ALA A 35 18.17 38.82 -25.32
C ALA A 35 19.04 38.88 -26.56
N THR A 36 19.79 39.98 -26.71
CA THR A 36 20.74 40.17 -27.83
C THR A 36 22.18 40.16 -27.35
N LYS A 37 22.41 40.10 -26.06
CA LYS A 37 23.72 40.00 -25.42
C LYS A 37 23.62 39.11 -24.19
N ASP A 38 24.44 38.05 -24.17
CA ASP A 38 24.60 37.18 -23.00
C ASP A 38 25.19 38.00 -21.85
N ASP A 39 24.59 37.85 -20.66
CA ASP A 39 25.01 38.48 -19.41
C ASP A 39 25.60 37.49 -18.40
N GLY A 40 25.75 36.23 -18.80
CA GLY A 40 26.26 35.14 -17.97
C GLY A 40 25.24 34.57 -16.98
N SER A 41 23.94 34.92 -17.14
CA SER A 41 22.87 34.48 -16.24
C SER A 41 22.27 33.13 -16.65
N CYS A 42 22.79 32.47 -17.69
CA CYS A 42 22.28 31.19 -18.15
C CYS A 42 22.29 30.15 -17.02
N PHE A 43 21.12 29.56 -16.78
CA PHE A 43 20.89 28.54 -15.76
C PHE A 43 20.39 27.27 -16.43
N TYR A 44 21.10 26.17 -16.20
CA TYR A 44 20.84 24.87 -16.87
C TYR A 44 20.14 23.87 -15.97
N GLY A 45 20.02 24.14 -14.66
CA GLY A 45 19.50 23.20 -13.70
C GLY A 45 20.44 22.00 -13.47
N LEU A 46 19.97 21.05 -12.66
CA LEU A 46 20.64 19.78 -12.47
C LEU A 46 20.18 18.78 -13.51
N ASN A 47 21.08 17.90 -13.96
CA ASN A 47 20.77 16.76 -14.81
C ASN A 47 20.84 15.45 -13.99
N ALA A 48 20.34 14.35 -14.56
CA ALA A 48 20.31 13.05 -13.86
C ALA A 48 21.69 12.57 -13.37
N SER A 49 22.80 13.03 -14.01
CA SER A 49 24.15 12.68 -13.55
C SER A 49 24.53 13.29 -12.20
N ALA A 50 23.78 14.30 -11.73
CA ALA A 50 23.96 14.87 -10.40
C ALA A 50 23.43 13.94 -9.29
N ALA A 51 22.49 13.04 -9.63
CA ALA A 51 21.85 12.10 -8.73
C ALA A 51 22.39 10.67 -8.85
N THR A 52 23.63 10.49 -9.30
CA THR A 52 24.27 9.15 -9.34
C THR A 52 24.56 8.67 -7.93
N PHE A 53 24.44 7.35 -7.75
CA PHE A 53 24.70 6.70 -6.46
C PHE A 53 25.22 5.28 -6.66
N THR A 54 25.81 4.76 -5.60
CA THR A 54 26.24 3.36 -5.47
C THR A 54 25.49 2.69 -4.34
N PHE A 55 25.45 1.37 -4.37
CA PHE A 55 24.86 0.57 -3.29
C PHE A 55 25.66 -0.71 -3.07
N GLN A 56 25.59 -1.23 -1.84
CA GLN A 56 26.20 -2.50 -1.48
C GLN A 56 25.42 -3.14 -0.31
N PRO A 57 25.40 -4.47 -0.22
CA PRO A 57 24.89 -5.15 0.96
C PRO A 57 25.69 -4.76 2.22
N SER A 58 24.98 -4.73 3.35
CA SER A 58 25.63 -4.64 4.67
C SER A 58 26.51 -5.86 4.92
N PRO A 59 27.66 -5.72 5.57
CA PRO A 59 28.50 -6.87 5.97
C PRO A 59 27.78 -7.85 6.89
N ASP A 60 26.79 -7.40 7.63
CA ASP A 60 26.09 -8.20 8.64
C ASP A 60 24.85 -8.91 8.09
N ASN A 61 24.27 -8.41 6.99
CA ASN A 61 23.03 -8.96 6.41
C ASN A 61 22.86 -8.52 4.96
N GLU A 62 22.76 -9.47 4.03
CA GLU A 62 22.65 -9.21 2.59
C GLU A 62 21.34 -8.55 2.16
N ASN A 63 20.29 -8.64 2.97
CA ASN A 63 19.00 -7.97 2.76
C ASN A 63 18.93 -6.54 3.33
N ILE A 64 20.03 -6.06 3.89
CA ILE A 64 20.20 -4.68 4.31
C ILE A 64 21.15 -4.00 3.33
N ILE A 65 20.63 -3.04 2.57
CA ILE A 65 21.42 -2.38 1.52
C ILE A 65 21.79 -0.98 1.98
N ILE A 66 23.08 -0.66 1.85
CA ILE A 66 23.64 0.66 2.10
C ILE A 66 23.74 1.40 0.79
N PHE A 67 23.10 2.56 0.70
CA PHE A 67 23.12 3.45 -0.46
C PHE A 67 24.00 4.65 -0.17
N THR A 68 24.75 5.10 -1.18
CA THR A 68 25.64 6.28 -1.04
C THR A 68 25.54 7.13 -2.32
N ALA A 69 25.12 8.38 -2.16
CA ALA A 69 25.12 9.37 -3.24
C ALA A 69 26.56 9.76 -3.60
N ASP A 70 26.86 9.84 -4.88
CA ASP A 70 28.21 10.18 -5.36
C ASP A 70 28.55 11.66 -5.11
N ASN A 71 27.55 12.52 -4.95
CA ASN A 71 27.75 13.94 -4.69
C ASN A 71 27.37 14.32 -3.24
N PRO A 72 28.36 14.42 -2.33
CA PRO A 72 28.12 14.67 -0.92
C PRO A 72 27.72 16.13 -0.58
N THR A 73 27.70 17.04 -1.57
CA THR A 73 27.37 18.46 -1.35
C THR A 73 25.90 18.80 -1.58
N MET A 74 25.11 17.81 -2.03
CA MET A 74 23.69 17.98 -2.31
C MET A 74 22.82 17.48 -1.15
N GLU A 75 21.65 18.07 -0.99
CA GLU A 75 20.60 17.46 -0.18
C GLU A 75 20.03 16.25 -0.92
N CYS A 76 19.92 15.13 -0.22
CA CYS A 76 19.50 13.84 -0.77
C CYS A 76 18.21 13.37 -0.13
N SER A 77 17.29 12.87 -0.95
CA SER A 77 16.08 12.15 -0.54
C SER A 77 16.00 10.85 -1.32
N TRP A 78 15.73 9.76 -0.60
CA TRP A 78 15.67 8.41 -1.14
C TRP A 78 14.24 7.89 -1.13
N ASP A 79 13.85 7.25 -2.22
CA ASP A 79 12.76 6.28 -2.27
C ASP A 79 13.41 4.91 -2.53
N PHE A 80 13.27 3.99 -1.58
CA PHE A 80 13.93 2.69 -1.67
C PHE A 80 13.14 1.64 -2.47
N GLY A 81 11.97 2.00 -3.02
CA GLY A 81 11.15 1.11 -3.83
C GLY A 81 10.44 -0.01 -3.05
N ASN A 82 10.64 -0.07 -1.73
CA ASN A 82 10.03 -1.04 -0.81
C ASN A 82 8.96 -0.42 0.10
N GLY A 83 8.46 0.78 -0.26
CA GLY A 83 7.51 1.55 0.54
C GLY A 83 8.15 2.37 1.66
N THR A 84 9.49 2.34 1.80
CA THR A 84 10.22 3.19 2.75
C THR A 84 11.02 4.27 2.03
N SER A 85 11.33 5.34 2.75
CA SER A 85 12.11 6.47 2.26
C SER A 85 13.20 6.84 3.24
N GLY A 86 14.18 7.62 2.77
CA GLY A 86 15.29 8.06 3.58
C GLY A 86 15.86 9.40 3.15
N SER A 87 16.93 9.84 3.80
CA SER A 87 17.60 11.11 3.50
C SER A 87 19.07 11.09 3.87
N GLY A 88 19.81 12.07 3.32
CA GLY A 88 21.26 12.20 3.54
C GLY A 88 22.10 11.51 2.47
N VAL A 89 23.39 11.78 2.49
CA VAL A 89 24.35 11.29 1.48
C VAL A 89 24.47 9.77 1.51
N THR A 90 24.37 9.18 2.70
CA THR A 90 24.37 7.73 2.90
C THR A 90 23.16 7.35 3.75
N ASP A 91 22.44 6.33 3.32
CA ASP A 91 21.31 5.79 4.06
C ASP A 91 21.20 4.28 3.84
N THR A 92 20.34 3.62 4.60
CA THR A 92 20.25 2.15 4.63
C THR A 92 18.79 1.73 4.58
N ALA A 93 18.45 0.80 3.68
CA ALA A 93 17.12 0.20 3.61
C ALA A 93 17.16 -1.30 3.90
N LYS A 94 16.07 -1.80 4.49
CA LYS A 94 15.85 -3.22 4.80
C LYS A 94 14.85 -3.80 3.80
N TYR A 95 15.19 -4.95 3.24
CA TYR A 95 14.35 -5.67 2.28
C TYR A 95 14.02 -7.06 2.83
N PRO A 96 12.93 -7.20 3.59
CA PRO A 96 12.57 -8.50 4.18
C PRO A 96 12.18 -9.56 3.15
N PHE A 97 11.81 -9.15 1.93
CA PHE A 97 11.38 -10.05 0.87
C PHE A 97 12.30 -10.01 -0.33
N ALA A 98 12.48 -11.17 -0.98
CA ALA A 98 13.12 -11.27 -2.28
C ALA A 98 12.30 -10.51 -3.34
N GLY A 99 12.99 -9.94 -4.31
CA GLY A 99 12.32 -9.20 -5.38
C GLY A 99 13.25 -8.22 -6.08
N SER A 100 12.69 -7.49 -7.04
CA SER A 100 13.36 -6.38 -7.71
C SER A 100 12.72 -5.07 -7.27
N PHE A 101 13.56 -4.12 -6.86
CA PHE A 101 13.13 -2.84 -6.32
C PHE A 101 13.79 -1.69 -7.08
N ASP A 102 12.98 -0.72 -7.49
CA ASP A 102 13.47 0.48 -8.16
C ASP A 102 13.75 1.57 -7.13
N VAL A 103 15.03 1.80 -6.88
CA VAL A 103 15.50 2.79 -5.92
C VAL A 103 15.73 4.11 -6.62
N THR A 104 15.12 5.18 -6.13
CA THR A 104 15.26 6.54 -6.68
C THR A 104 15.94 7.47 -5.70
N LEU A 105 17.06 8.07 -6.15
CA LEU A 105 17.69 9.20 -5.47
C LEU A 105 17.21 10.50 -6.09
N SER A 106 16.72 11.40 -5.27
CA SER A 106 16.44 12.79 -5.61
C SER A 106 17.45 13.70 -4.91
N VAL A 107 18.11 14.56 -5.68
CA VAL A 107 19.08 15.53 -5.14
C VAL A 107 18.62 16.96 -5.40
N PHE A 108 18.98 17.84 -4.47
CA PHE A 108 18.55 19.24 -4.47
C PHE A 108 19.71 20.17 -4.13
N ASN A 109 19.75 21.32 -4.79
CA ASN A 109 20.57 22.47 -4.41
C ASN A 109 19.96 23.78 -4.93
N SER A 110 20.69 24.90 -4.85
CA SER A 110 20.22 26.21 -5.33
C SER A 110 20.02 26.28 -6.87
N GLU A 111 20.56 25.31 -7.61
CA GLU A 111 20.45 25.22 -9.08
C GLU A 111 19.25 24.37 -9.53
N GLY A 112 18.56 23.70 -8.60
CA GLY A 112 17.37 22.90 -8.89
C GLY A 112 17.39 21.53 -8.26
N ASN A 113 16.72 20.57 -8.94
CA ASN A 113 16.67 19.17 -8.53
C ASN A 113 16.99 18.23 -9.70
N ALA A 114 17.45 17.04 -9.36
CA ALA A 114 17.62 15.94 -10.30
C ALA A 114 17.24 14.62 -9.63
N GLN A 115 16.91 13.63 -10.47
CA GLN A 115 16.57 12.28 -10.00
C GLN A 115 17.29 11.24 -10.86
N ASN A 116 17.61 10.12 -10.24
CA ASN A 116 18.11 8.93 -10.89
C ASN A 116 17.56 7.69 -10.20
N THR A 117 17.16 6.71 -11.01
CA THR A 117 16.59 5.44 -10.53
C THR A 117 17.49 4.29 -10.97
N GLN A 118 17.77 3.35 -10.06
CA GLN A 118 18.46 2.10 -10.34
C GLN A 118 17.67 0.95 -9.73
N SER A 119 17.57 -0.16 -10.47
CA SER A 119 16.95 -1.39 -9.94
C SER A 119 17.98 -2.22 -9.20
N ILE A 120 17.59 -2.72 -8.02
CA ILE A 120 18.34 -3.70 -7.24
C ILE A 120 17.56 -5.01 -7.17
N THR A 121 18.27 -6.12 -6.95
CA THR A 121 17.65 -7.43 -6.74
C THR A 121 18.04 -7.97 -5.39
N ILE A 122 17.06 -8.46 -4.65
CA ILE A 122 17.20 -9.19 -3.39
C ILE A 122 16.86 -10.66 -3.67
N ASP A 123 17.82 -11.54 -3.40
CA ASP A 123 17.75 -12.93 -3.85
C ASP A 123 16.96 -13.85 -2.91
N SER A 124 16.83 -13.47 -1.63
CA SER A 124 16.20 -14.33 -0.61
C SER A 124 15.30 -13.53 0.34
N ASN A 125 14.35 -14.21 0.99
CA ASN A 125 13.55 -13.62 2.06
C ASN A 125 14.33 -13.65 3.39
N ASP A 126 14.30 -12.53 4.12
CA ASP A 126 14.72 -12.46 5.52
C ASP A 126 13.60 -11.82 6.36
N ILE A 127 12.67 -12.63 6.81
CA ILE A 127 11.49 -12.20 7.59
C ILE A 127 11.91 -11.54 8.92
N SER A 128 13.16 -11.78 9.41
CA SER A 128 13.65 -11.14 10.63
C SER A 128 13.75 -9.61 10.53
N LEU A 129 13.79 -9.09 9.31
CA LEU A 129 13.83 -7.65 9.03
C LEU A 129 12.43 -7.01 8.92
N PHE A 130 11.37 -7.83 8.94
CA PHE A 130 10.00 -7.34 8.79
C PHE A 130 9.52 -6.73 10.11
N ASP A 131 9.11 -5.47 10.09
CA ASP A 131 8.71 -4.69 11.26
C ASP A 131 7.25 -4.24 11.17
N ASN A 132 6.34 -5.23 11.15
CA ASN A 132 4.91 -4.98 11.33
C ASN A 132 4.30 -6.06 12.24
N PRO A 133 4.15 -5.77 13.54
CA PRO A 133 3.66 -6.75 14.51
C PRO A 133 2.27 -7.33 14.20
N LEU A 134 1.37 -6.53 13.63
CA LEU A 134 0.02 -7.01 13.30
C LEU A 134 0.05 -8.02 12.16
N HIS A 135 0.82 -7.75 11.11
CA HIS A 135 1.00 -8.70 10.00
C HIS A 135 1.67 -9.99 10.48
N LEU A 136 2.67 -9.90 11.36
CA LEU A 136 3.32 -11.07 11.95
C LEU A 136 2.35 -11.90 12.78
N LEU A 137 1.49 -11.28 13.60
CA LEU A 137 0.46 -11.99 14.37
C LEU A 137 -0.55 -12.67 13.46
N LEU A 138 -0.97 -11.99 12.38
CA LEU A 138 -1.94 -12.54 11.43
C LEU A 138 -1.40 -13.76 10.68
N THR A 139 -0.10 -13.75 10.33
CA THR A 139 0.56 -14.75 9.48
C THR A 139 1.41 -15.80 10.21
N GLY A 140 1.39 -15.82 11.54
CA GLY A 140 2.06 -16.84 12.34
C GLY A 140 3.38 -16.46 12.98
N GLY A 141 3.78 -15.19 12.86
CA GLY A 141 4.96 -14.64 13.51
C GLY A 141 6.27 -14.90 12.76
N ILE A 142 7.33 -14.27 13.26
CA ILE A 142 8.66 -14.27 12.63
C ILE A 142 9.32 -15.65 12.58
N ASN A 143 8.97 -16.54 13.52
CA ASN A 143 9.49 -17.92 13.57
C ASN A 143 8.53 -18.95 13.00
N GLY A 144 7.41 -18.48 12.43
CA GLY A 144 6.41 -19.34 11.80
C GLY A 144 6.76 -19.72 10.37
N PRO A 145 5.88 -20.48 9.71
CA PRO A 145 6.10 -20.93 8.33
C PRO A 145 5.91 -19.80 7.30
N GLY A 146 5.61 -18.57 7.71
CA GLY A 146 5.29 -17.43 6.83
C GLY A 146 3.81 -17.35 6.43
N TYR A 147 2.98 -18.20 7.01
CA TYR A 147 1.53 -18.17 6.86
C TYR A 147 0.83 -18.68 8.13
N ARG A 148 -0.43 -18.32 8.30
CA ARG A 148 -1.30 -18.86 9.36
C ARG A 148 -2.71 -19.02 8.84
N THR A 149 -3.29 -20.20 9.13
CA THR A 149 -4.69 -20.51 8.84
C THR A 149 -5.54 -20.26 10.07
N TRP A 150 -6.64 -19.58 9.88
CA TRP A 150 -7.65 -19.26 10.89
C TRP A 150 -8.96 -19.95 10.56
N HIS A 151 -9.75 -20.23 11.58
CA HIS A 151 -11.14 -20.71 11.44
C HIS A 151 -12.02 -20.15 12.56
N ILE A 152 -13.33 -20.20 12.37
CA ILE A 152 -14.28 -19.75 13.39
C ILE A 152 -14.17 -20.64 14.64
N ASP A 153 -14.10 -20.03 15.82
CA ASP A 153 -14.04 -20.70 17.11
C ASP A 153 -15.39 -21.30 17.52
N SER A 154 -15.86 -22.30 16.78
CA SER A 154 -17.19 -22.90 16.97
C SER A 154 -17.39 -23.53 18.35
N ALA A 155 -16.31 -23.96 19.01
CA ALA A 155 -16.36 -24.63 20.31
C ALA A 155 -16.84 -23.72 21.44
N CYS A 156 -16.66 -22.42 21.32
CA CYS A 156 -17.05 -21.45 22.32
C CYS A 156 -18.33 -20.69 21.95
N ALA A 157 -19.13 -20.35 22.95
CA ALA A 157 -20.25 -19.43 22.76
C ALA A 157 -19.73 -18.04 22.32
N THR A 158 -20.60 -17.21 21.74
CA THR A 158 -20.26 -15.88 21.21
C THR A 158 -19.19 -15.86 20.10
N ASN A 159 -18.99 -17.00 19.43
CA ASN A 159 -18.11 -17.11 18.26
C ASN A 159 -18.62 -16.33 17.04
N PHE A 160 -19.93 -16.07 16.99
CA PHE A 160 -20.65 -15.35 15.98
C PHE A 160 -21.81 -14.57 16.61
N GLY A 161 -22.09 -13.36 16.16
CA GLY A 161 -23.18 -12.57 16.70
C GLY A 161 -23.46 -11.30 15.95
N VAL A 162 -24.55 -10.61 16.32
CA VAL A 162 -25.05 -9.39 15.71
C VAL A 162 -25.45 -8.36 16.77
N GLY A 163 -25.18 -7.11 16.49
CA GLY A 163 -25.51 -5.97 17.34
C GLY A 163 -25.82 -4.70 16.58
N PRO A 164 -26.08 -3.58 17.28
CA PRO A 164 -26.41 -2.30 16.67
C PRO A 164 -25.23 -1.73 15.84
N PRO A 165 -25.50 -0.86 14.85
CA PRO A 165 -24.47 -0.33 13.95
C PRO A 165 -23.40 0.52 14.65
N ASP A 166 -23.71 1.11 15.79
CA ASP A 166 -22.81 1.89 16.63
C ASP A 166 -22.28 1.11 17.84
N GLY A 167 -22.66 -0.18 17.97
CA GLY A 167 -22.24 -1.07 19.06
C GLY A 167 -20.82 -1.62 18.88
N ASN A 168 -20.29 -2.14 20.00
CA ASN A 168 -18.99 -2.83 20.03
C ASN A 168 -19.11 -4.29 20.50
N THR A 169 -20.34 -4.76 20.72
CA THR A 169 -20.66 -6.10 21.21
C THR A 169 -21.89 -6.64 20.49
N PRO A 170 -22.06 -7.97 20.39
CA PRO A 170 -23.22 -8.59 19.74
C PRO A 170 -24.46 -8.58 20.67
N ASP A 171 -24.93 -7.37 21.03
CA ASP A 171 -25.96 -7.17 22.06
C ASP A 171 -27.35 -7.69 21.67
N TRP A 172 -27.61 -7.89 20.36
CA TRP A 172 -28.91 -8.37 19.92
C TRP A 172 -29.02 -9.88 19.94
N TRP A 173 -27.96 -10.56 19.54
CA TRP A 173 -27.90 -12.01 19.56
C TRP A 173 -26.45 -12.49 19.42
N SER A 174 -26.12 -13.58 20.07
CA SER A 174 -24.87 -14.30 19.91
C SER A 174 -25.08 -15.82 19.86
N SER A 175 -24.27 -16.50 19.09
CA SER A 175 -24.32 -17.94 18.90
C SER A 175 -23.91 -18.67 20.15
N PRO A 176 -24.66 -19.71 20.60
CA PRO A 176 -24.13 -20.69 21.51
C PRO A 176 -22.98 -21.47 20.89
N ALA A 177 -22.22 -22.23 21.66
CA ALA A 177 -21.22 -23.15 21.15
C ALA A 177 -21.85 -24.08 20.10
N ASN A 178 -21.18 -24.22 18.94
CA ASN A 178 -21.64 -24.98 17.79
C ASN A 178 -23.07 -24.61 17.31
N GLY A 179 -23.47 -23.36 17.48
CA GLY A 179 -24.85 -22.92 17.21
C GLY A 179 -25.24 -22.83 15.74
N LYS A 180 -24.30 -22.98 14.82
CA LYS A 180 -24.48 -22.89 13.35
C LYS A 180 -23.92 -24.13 12.64
N PRO A 181 -24.36 -25.36 12.98
CA PRO A 181 -23.80 -26.56 12.37
C PRO A 181 -24.27 -26.74 10.94
N GLY A 182 -23.36 -27.11 10.04
CA GLY A 182 -23.68 -27.46 8.65
C GLY A 182 -24.24 -26.32 7.80
N CYS A 183 -23.86 -25.09 8.08
CA CYS A 183 -24.28 -23.94 7.29
C CYS A 183 -23.16 -23.32 6.42
N GLY A 184 -21.98 -23.98 6.31
CA GLY A 184 -20.85 -23.46 5.59
C GLY A 184 -20.01 -22.43 6.36
N LEU A 185 -20.26 -22.26 7.68
CA LEU A 185 -19.53 -21.26 8.47
C LEU A 185 -18.33 -21.84 9.23
N TYR A 186 -18.41 -23.10 9.67
CA TYR A 186 -17.43 -23.67 10.60
C TYR A 186 -16.35 -24.53 9.93
N ASP A 187 -16.56 -24.95 8.73
CA ASP A 187 -15.62 -25.75 7.93
C ASP A 187 -14.74 -24.91 7.00
N ASP A 188 -15.02 -23.61 6.88
CA ASP A 188 -14.17 -22.67 6.16
C ASP A 188 -12.79 -22.52 6.80
N ARG A 189 -11.80 -22.23 5.95
CA ARG A 189 -10.43 -21.92 6.36
C ARG A 189 -9.93 -20.67 5.67
N TYR A 190 -9.24 -19.82 6.44
CA TYR A 190 -8.77 -18.51 6.04
C TYR A 190 -7.27 -18.43 6.26
N THR A 191 -6.47 -18.55 5.20
CA THR A 191 -5.01 -18.57 5.27
C THR A 191 -4.43 -17.25 4.82
N PHE A 192 -3.61 -16.65 5.67
CA PHE A 192 -2.90 -15.40 5.39
C PHE A 192 -1.42 -15.70 5.20
N HIS A 193 -0.87 -15.35 4.05
CA HIS A 193 0.55 -15.45 3.72
C HIS A 193 1.24 -14.11 3.90
N LEU A 194 2.41 -14.11 4.53
CA LEU A 194 3.19 -12.89 4.76
C LEU A 194 3.88 -12.42 3.47
N VAL A 195 4.44 -13.36 2.71
CA VAL A 195 5.08 -13.06 1.42
C VAL A 195 3.99 -12.90 0.37
N GLY A 196 4.06 -11.82 -0.39
CA GLY A 196 3.07 -11.51 -1.42
C GLY A 196 1.73 -10.97 -0.89
N TYR A 197 1.49 -11.01 0.44
CA TYR A 197 0.19 -10.67 1.03
C TYR A 197 -0.98 -11.46 0.40
N GLU A 198 -0.72 -12.73 0.10
CA GLU A 198 -1.70 -13.63 -0.48
C GLU A 198 -2.67 -14.15 0.58
N TYR A 199 -3.90 -14.40 0.16
CA TYR A 199 -4.99 -14.88 1.00
C TYR A 199 -5.75 -16.01 0.32
N ASP A 200 -5.95 -17.10 1.07
CA ASP A 200 -6.76 -18.23 0.62
C ASP A 200 -7.99 -18.39 1.51
N GLN A 201 -9.17 -18.38 0.90
CA GLN A 201 -10.42 -18.78 1.50
C GLN A 201 -10.82 -20.13 0.95
N VAL A 202 -10.73 -21.19 1.76
CA VAL A 202 -11.20 -22.53 1.43
C VAL A 202 -12.58 -22.70 2.03
N THR A 203 -13.60 -22.85 1.17
CA THR A 203 -15.03 -22.85 1.52
C THR A 203 -15.63 -24.25 1.59
N ASN A 204 -14.92 -25.26 1.12
CA ASN A 204 -15.43 -26.62 0.99
C ASN A 204 -16.71 -26.74 0.14
N GLY A 205 -16.96 -25.74 -0.74
CA GLY A 205 -18.03 -25.70 -1.71
C GLY A 205 -19.24 -24.84 -1.35
N ASP A 206 -19.29 -24.25 -0.16
CA ASP A 206 -20.34 -23.32 0.23
C ASP A 206 -19.90 -22.29 1.28
N ILE A 207 -20.65 -21.21 1.41
CA ILE A 207 -20.49 -20.18 2.44
C ILE A 207 -21.83 -19.86 3.10
N TYR A 208 -21.77 -19.30 4.31
CA TYR A 208 -22.94 -18.79 5.00
C TYR A 208 -23.12 -17.30 4.70
N ILE A 209 -24.29 -16.93 4.16
CA ILE A 209 -24.59 -15.57 3.69
C ILE A 209 -25.84 -15.01 4.37
N HIS A 210 -25.89 -13.70 4.53
CA HIS A 210 -27.08 -12.99 5.02
C HIS A 210 -28.25 -13.18 4.06
N ASN A 211 -29.45 -13.38 4.61
CA ASN A 211 -30.66 -13.68 3.85
C ASN A 211 -31.00 -12.65 2.76
N ALA A 212 -30.67 -11.37 2.98
CA ALA A 212 -30.86 -10.31 1.99
C ALA A 212 -30.03 -10.50 0.71
N LEU A 213 -29.00 -11.34 0.75
CA LEU A 213 -28.11 -11.62 -0.39
C LEU A 213 -28.51 -12.88 -1.17
N ALA A 214 -29.45 -13.68 -0.67
CA ALA A 214 -29.83 -14.96 -1.27
C ALA A 214 -30.11 -14.90 -2.77
N GLY A 215 -30.75 -13.82 -3.21
CA GLY A 215 -31.05 -13.61 -4.65
C GLY A 215 -29.82 -13.36 -5.54
N GLN A 216 -28.66 -13.08 -4.95
CA GLN A 216 -27.40 -12.87 -5.67
C GLN A 216 -26.58 -14.16 -5.82
N PHE A 217 -26.93 -15.22 -5.06
CA PHE A 217 -26.23 -16.50 -5.04
C PHE A 217 -27.14 -17.63 -5.56
N PRO A 218 -27.08 -17.96 -6.86
CA PRO A 218 -27.89 -19.03 -7.44
C PRO A 218 -27.60 -20.37 -6.73
N GLY A 219 -28.67 -21.09 -6.37
CA GLY A 219 -28.55 -22.36 -5.66
C GLY A 219 -28.48 -22.24 -4.14
N SER A 220 -28.51 -21.04 -3.58
CA SER A 220 -28.60 -20.83 -2.14
C SER A 220 -29.93 -21.37 -1.58
N PHE A 221 -29.89 -21.85 -0.35
CA PHE A 221 -31.05 -22.37 0.37
C PHE A 221 -31.07 -21.88 1.81
N GLU A 222 -32.25 -21.70 2.38
CA GLU A 222 -32.41 -21.25 3.77
C GLU A 222 -31.83 -22.32 4.73
N ASN A 223 -30.99 -21.85 5.64
CA ASN A 223 -30.38 -22.66 6.68
C ASN A 223 -30.17 -21.80 7.94
N LEU A 224 -30.80 -22.18 9.04
CA LEU A 224 -30.64 -21.50 10.37
C LEU A 224 -30.86 -19.98 10.33
N TYR A 225 -31.98 -19.54 9.69
CA TYR A 225 -32.46 -18.14 9.53
C TYR A 225 -31.76 -17.31 8.44
N ASP A 226 -30.65 -17.77 7.97
CA ASP A 226 -29.90 -17.17 6.87
C ASP A 226 -29.74 -18.19 5.73
N TYR A 227 -28.77 -18.08 4.86
CA TYR A 227 -28.65 -18.95 3.71
C TYR A 227 -27.25 -19.59 3.60
N THR A 228 -27.21 -20.84 3.26
CA THR A 228 -26.04 -21.52 2.74
C THR A 228 -26.03 -21.36 1.22
N ALA A 229 -24.93 -20.88 0.66
CA ALA A 229 -24.80 -20.62 -0.77
C ALA A 229 -23.60 -21.38 -1.34
N PRO A 230 -23.77 -22.08 -2.48
CA PRO A 230 -22.65 -22.65 -3.22
C PRO A 230 -21.62 -21.56 -3.55
N PHE A 231 -20.35 -21.82 -3.24
CA PHE A 231 -19.29 -20.86 -3.45
C PHE A 231 -17.95 -21.59 -3.61
N ASP A 232 -17.21 -21.24 -4.66
CA ASP A 232 -15.90 -21.81 -4.92
C ASP A 232 -14.85 -21.20 -3.99
N ASP A 233 -13.77 -21.95 -3.74
CA ASP A 233 -12.61 -21.43 -3.02
C ASP A 233 -12.07 -20.17 -3.70
N GLN A 234 -11.67 -19.20 -2.90
CA GLN A 234 -10.97 -17.99 -3.37
C GLN A 234 -9.51 -18.13 -3.00
N LEU A 235 -8.68 -18.45 -3.98
CA LEU A 235 -7.25 -18.73 -3.79
C LEU A 235 -6.41 -17.65 -4.46
N ASP A 236 -5.22 -17.42 -3.90
CA ASP A 236 -4.27 -16.42 -4.41
C ASP A 236 -4.85 -14.98 -4.46
N GLU A 237 -5.83 -14.71 -3.62
CA GLU A 237 -6.36 -13.36 -3.43
C GLU A 237 -5.37 -12.51 -2.63
N SER A 238 -5.57 -11.19 -2.56
CA SER A 238 -4.74 -10.34 -1.74
C SER A 238 -5.47 -9.87 -0.49
N TRP A 239 -4.70 -9.66 0.58
CA TRP A 239 -5.18 -9.02 1.80
C TRP A 239 -4.37 -7.76 2.11
N ASP A 240 -5.00 -6.80 2.79
CA ASP A 240 -4.34 -5.65 3.40
C ASP A 240 -4.83 -5.46 4.83
N LEU A 241 -3.92 -5.11 5.73
CA LEU A 241 -4.22 -4.77 7.12
C LEU A 241 -3.57 -3.44 7.47
N THR A 242 -4.39 -2.40 7.52
CA THR A 242 -3.93 -1.03 7.79
C THR A 242 -3.48 -0.85 9.25
N GLN A 243 -2.76 0.23 9.53
CA GLN A 243 -2.38 0.62 10.90
C GLN A 243 -3.59 0.88 11.80
N ASP A 244 -4.73 1.29 11.22
CA ASP A 244 -5.99 1.46 11.93
C ASP A 244 -6.73 0.13 12.15
N SER A 245 -6.07 -1.00 11.89
CA SER A 245 -6.62 -2.35 12.06
C SER A 245 -7.84 -2.63 11.18
N MET A 246 -7.88 -2.07 9.98
CA MET A 246 -8.86 -2.44 8.95
C MET A 246 -8.25 -3.51 8.05
N LEU A 247 -8.88 -4.69 8.05
CA LEU A 247 -8.55 -5.84 7.21
C LEU A 247 -9.47 -5.84 5.99
N SER A 248 -8.90 -5.95 4.80
CA SER A 248 -9.66 -6.00 3.54
C SER A 248 -9.09 -7.05 2.59
N PHE A 249 -9.92 -7.47 1.63
CA PHE A 249 -9.59 -8.50 0.65
C PHE A 249 -9.87 -8.03 -0.78
N SER A 250 -9.16 -8.61 -1.75
CA SER A 250 -9.48 -8.42 -3.16
C SER A 250 -10.71 -9.25 -3.58
N ASN A 251 -11.31 -8.87 -4.68
CA ASN A 251 -12.40 -9.57 -5.38
C ASN A 251 -13.58 -9.94 -4.46
N LEU A 252 -13.93 -11.24 -4.44
CA LEU A 252 -15.04 -11.78 -3.65
C LEU A 252 -14.59 -12.47 -2.36
N ALA A 253 -13.29 -12.44 -2.07
CA ALA A 253 -12.77 -13.03 -0.84
C ALA A 253 -13.33 -12.34 0.39
N SER A 254 -13.61 -13.12 1.43
CA SER A 254 -14.28 -12.68 2.65
C SER A 254 -13.91 -13.58 3.84
N ILE A 255 -14.37 -13.23 5.03
CA ILE A 255 -14.24 -14.09 6.22
C ILE A 255 -15.62 -14.34 6.83
N GLY A 256 -15.93 -15.62 7.05
CA GLY A 256 -17.08 -16.07 7.82
C GLY A 256 -18.41 -15.73 7.18
N PHE A 257 -19.34 -15.21 7.98
CA PHE A 257 -20.68 -14.87 7.53
C PHE A 257 -20.69 -13.67 6.58
N TYR A 258 -21.01 -13.90 5.30
CA TYR A 258 -20.95 -12.87 4.29
C TYR A 258 -22.18 -11.95 4.30
N THR A 259 -21.94 -10.67 4.46
CA THR A 259 -22.98 -9.62 4.57
C THR A 259 -22.94 -8.60 3.41
N GLY A 260 -22.19 -8.91 2.35
CA GLY A 260 -22.02 -8.03 1.19
C GLY A 260 -20.88 -7.02 1.35
N VAL A 261 -20.00 -7.23 2.36
CA VAL A 261 -18.78 -6.42 2.57
C VAL A 261 -17.57 -7.34 2.65
N ASN A 262 -16.41 -6.80 2.32
CA ASN A 262 -15.10 -7.46 2.41
C ASN A 262 -14.08 -6.64 3.21
N GLU A 263 -14.57 -5.75 4.09
CA GLU A 263 -13.77 -4.95 5.01
C GLU A 263 -14.19 -5.24 6.45
N TYR A 264 -13.20 -5.46 7.31
CA TYR A 264 -13.38 -5.91 8.70
C TYR A 264 -12.52 -5.08 9.63
N LYS A 265 -13.11 -4.58 10.72
CA LYS A 265 -12.34 -4.02 11.84
C LYS A 265 -11.80 -5.17 12.69
N VAL A 266 -10.49 -5.23 12.84
CA VAL A 266 -9.84 -6.15 13.77
C VAL A 266 -9.85 -5.53 15.17
N GLU A 267 -10.70 -6.05 16.04
CA GLU A 267 -10.86 -5.57 17.43
C GLU A 267 -9.82 -6.18 18.38
N LEU A 268 -9.42 -7.41 18.09
CA LEU A 268 -8.38 -8.14 18.80
C LEU A 268 -7.59 -9.00 17.82
N LEU A 269 -6.27 -8.99 17.92
CA LEU A 269 -5.40 -9.92 17.24
C LEU A 269 -4.22 -10.28 18.14
N ASN A 270 -4.08 -11.57 18.42
CA ASN A 270 -2.95 -12.13 19.15
C ASN A 270 -2.64 -13.55 18.64
N ASP A 271 -1.71 -14.25 19.27
CA ASP A 271 -1.29 -15.58 18.82
C ASP A 271 -2.38 -16.66 18.90
N THR A 272 -3.47 -16.42 19.60
CA THR A 272 -4.51 -17.42 19.90
C THR A 272 -5.92 -17.02 19.47
N ALA A 273 -6.13 -15.75 19.11
CA ALA A 273 -7.46 -15.27 18.75
C ALA A 273 -7.39 -14.07 17.80
N MET A 274 -8.37 -14.01 16.91
CA MET A 274 -8.70 -12.83 16.10
C MET A 274 -10.20 -12.54 16.25
N TRP A 275 -10.54 -11.30 16.64
CA TRP A 275 -11.91 -10.85 16.74
C TRP A 275 -12.18 -9.79 15.69
N LEU A 276 -13.22 -10.01 14.91
CA LEU A 276 -13.61 -9.13 13.82
C LEU A 276 -14.98 -8.50 14.09
N LYS A 277 -15.10 -7.24 13.71
CA LYS A 277 -16.36 -6.51 13.61
C LYS A 277 -16.50 -5.95 12.20
N TYR A 278 -17.69 -6.10 11.59
CA TYR A 278 -17.96 -5.60 10.25
C TYR A 278 -19.45 -5.28 10.08
N GLY A 279 -19.77 -4.41 9.15
CA GLY A 279 -21.13 -4.00 8.88
C GLY A 279 -21.89 -4.98 7.98
N HIS A 280 -23.16 -4.73 7.83
CA HIS A 280 -23.94 -5.21 6.70
C HIS A 280 -23.97 -4.11 5.63
N SER A 281 -24.12 -4.49 4.36
CA SER A 281 -24.15 -3.55 3.23
C SER A 281 -25.24 -2.47 3.32
N ASP A 282 -26.28 -2.66 4.15
CA ASP A 282 -27.34 -1.67 4.42
C ASP A 282 -26.99 -0.68 5.57
N GLY A 283 -25.88 -0.90 6.26
CA GLY A 283 -25.40 -0.06 7.37
C GLY A 283 -26.26 -0.12 8.65
N GLN A 284 -27.16 -1.10 8.79
CA GLN A 284 -28.08 -1.17 9.94
C GLN A 284 -27.59 -2.07 11.08
N THR A 285 -26.61 -2.91 10.82
CA THR A 285 -26.11 -3.92 11.79
C THR A 285 -24.60 -4.01 11.75
N ASN A 286 -24.03 -4.36 12.91
CA ASN A 286 -22.67 -4.88 12.99
C ASN A 286 -22.70 -6.38 13.35
N TRP A 287 -21.85 -7.11 12.66
CA TRP A 287 -21.59 -8.53 12.88
C TRP A 287 -20.25 -8.72 13.56
N TYR A 288 -20.15 -9.78 14.32
CA TYR A 288 -18.98 -10.09 15.15
C TYR A 288 -18.58 -11.54 14.92
N LEU A 289 -17.30 -11.78 14.70
CA LEU A 289 -16.72 -13.10 14.55
C LEU A 289 -15.55 -13.27 15.51
N ARG A 290 -15.40 -14.47 16.04
CA ARG A 290 -14.23 -14.90 16.76
C ARG A 290 -13.58 -16.07 16.03
N LEU A 291 -12.30 -15.90 15.68
CA LEU A 291 -11.50 -16.90 15.00
C LEU A 291 -10.33 -17.31 15.89
N VAL A 292 -9.87 -18.53 15.69
CA VAL A 292 -8.67 -19.10 16.30
C VAL A 292 -7.77 -19.72 15.23
N PRO A 293 -6.46 -19.82 15.49
CA PRO A 293 -5.54 -20.47 14.57
C PRO A 293 -5.87 -21.98 14.45
N GLU A 294 -5.70 -22.53 13.26
CA GLU A 294 -5.82 -23.96 13.02
C GLU A 294 -4.92 -24.75 13.97
N GLY A 295 -5.47 -25.82 14.59
CA GLY A 295 -4.81 -26.62 15.60
C GLY A 295 -4.80 -26.05 17.02
N PHE A 296 -5.31 -24.81 17.23
CA PHE A 296 -5.46 -24.25 18.55
C PHE A 296 -6.73 -24.78 19.23
N VAL A 297 -6.58 -25.24 20.46
CA VAL A 297 -7.73 -25.73 21.28
C VAL A 297 -8.10 -24.65 22.27
N THR A 298 -9.27 -24.04 22.06
CA THR A 298 -9.76 -22.95 22.91
C THR A 298 -10.25 -23.50 24.25
N THR A 299 -9.89 -22.81 25.32
CA THR A 299 -10.56 -22.93 26.62
C THR A 299 -11.59 -21.84 26.70
N CYS A 300 -12.87 -22.19 26.61
CA CYS A 300 -13.95 -21.21 26.70
C CYS A 300 -14.01 -20.60 28.12
N PRO A 301 -14.24 -19.29 28.24
CA PRO A 301 -14.38 -18.60 29.52
C PRO A 301 -15.64 -19.02 30.26
#